data_aa2e5d13838150815c8eb79bcbe57692
#
_entry.id   aa2e5d13838150815c8eb79bcbe57692
#
_cell.length_a   1.000
_cell.length_b   1.000
_cell.length_c   1.000
_cell.angle_alpha   90.00
_cell.angle_beta   90.00
_cell.angle_gamma   90.00
#
_symmetry.space_group_name_H-M   'P 1'
#
loop_
_entity.id
_entity.type
_entity.pdbx_description
1 polymer ?
#
loop_
_entity_poly.entity_id
_entity_poly.type
_entity_poly.pdbx_seq_one_letter_code
_entity_poly.pdbx_strand_id
1 'polypeptide(L)'
;MNSKIKQFKYTSSLSGFIQEHVAEKRALGVLFNTDAKILQNFDRYVLSWDGGTATTITQELADSYSKRRPNEGVAYQLLRIKTVNKLSSYMIRNGIDAYMIPNEKMPRKKESFTPYIFTDEQIERIFKAADTISKSTSNRHQGIVAPVFFRMLYSTGMRISEISNLCFCDIDTNTNVIRIRHAKFNK
;
A
#
# COMPACT_ATOMS: atom_id res chain seq x y z
N MET A 1 0.26 3.34 14.96
CA MET A 1 0.61 1.91 14.75
C MET A 1 1.87 1.85 13.89
N ASN A 2 3.06 1.63 14.48
CA ASN A 2 4.28 1.43 13.71
C ASN A 2 4.06 0.21 12.80
N SER A 3 3.96 0.42 11.50
CA SER A 3 3.83 -0.67 10.54
C SER A 3 5.13 -1.47 10.53
N LYS A 4 5.13 -2.60 11.28
CA LYS A 4 6.29 -3.50 11.35
C LYS A 4 6.57 -4.09 9.96
N ILE A 5 7.86 -4.25 9.64
CA ILE A 5 8.29 -4.98 8.46
C ILE A 5 7.77 -6.43 8.57
N LYS A 6 6.97 -6.86 7.58
CA LYS A 6 6.45 -8.23 7.51
C LYS A 6 7.42 -9.12 6.76
N GLN A 7 7.75 -10.27 7.34
CA GLN A 7 8.57 -11.28 6.68
C GLN A 7 7.69 -12.20 5.83
N PHE A 8 8.19 -12.58 4.64
CA PHE A 8 7.54 -13.49 3.72
C PHE A 8 8.53 -14.57 3.31
N LYS A 9 8.05 -15.81 3.18
CA LYS A 9 8.85 -16.94 2.71
C LYS A 9 8.65 -17.09 1.20
N TYR A 10 9.74 -17.29 0.48
CA TYR A 10 9.80 -17.55 -0.96
C TYR A 10 10.51 -18.88 -1.16
N THR A 11 10.05 -19.72 -2.10
CA THR A 11 10.49 -21.11 -2.23
C THR A 11 10.64 -21.57 -3.68
N SER A 12 10.25 -20.75 -4.67
CA SER A 12 10.47 -21.08 -6.08
C SER A 12 11.95 -20.94 -6.48
N SER A 13 12.29 -21.36 -7.68
CA SER A 13 13.60 -21.14 -8.29
C SER A 13 13.99 -19.65 -8.39
N LEU A 14 13.02 -18.73 -8.43
CA LEU A 14 13.24 -17.30 -8.44
C LEU A 14 13.34 -16.68 -7.04
N SER A 15 13.24 -17.48 -5.98
CA SER A 15 13.21 -17.02 -4.59
C SER A 15 14.43 -16.18 -4.19
N GLY A 16 15.61 -16.50 -4.69
CA GLY A 16 16.85 -15.73 -4.46
C GLY A 16 16.71 -14.29 -4.96
N PHE A 17 16.34 -14.11 -6.23
CA PHE A 17 16.13 -12.78 -6.81
C PHE A 17 15.04 -11.98 -6.10
N ILE A 18 13.96 -12.65 -5.67
CA ILE A 18 12.87 -12.00 -4.92
C ILE A 18 13.37 -11.51 -3.56
N GLN A 19 14.12 -12.35 -2.83
CA GLN A 19 14.66 -12.00 -1.51
C GLN A 19 15.62 -10.82 -1.59
N GLU A 20 16.55 -10.84 -2.54
CA GLU A 20 17.52 -9.79 -2.76
C GLU A 20 16.85 -8.47 -3.17
N HIS A 21 15.88 -8.52 -4.10
CA HIS A 21 15.09 -7.33 -4.49
C HIS A 21 14.34 -6.73 -3.30
N VAL A 22 13.68 -7.56 -2.48
CA VAL A 22 12.98 -7.10 -1.28
C VAL A 22 13.96 -6.51 -0.27
N ALA A 23 15.12 -7.12 -0.08
CA ALA A 23 16.18 -6.61 0.80
C ALA A 23 16.72 -5.25 0.32
N GLU A 24 16.99 -5.10 -0.98
CA GLU A 24 17.39 -3.82 -1.59
C GLU A 24 16.38 -2.70 -1.26
N LYS A 25 15.08 -2.95 -1.49
CA LYS A 25 14.04 -1.94 -1.24
C LYS A 25 13.92 -1.57 0.24
N ARG A 26 14.09 -2.53 1.12
CA ARG A 26 14.05 -2.31 2.57
C ARG A 26 15.29 -1.57 3.08
N ALA A 27 16.45 -1.86 2.52
CA ALA A 27 17.69 -1.12 2.81
C ALA A 27 17.58 0.37 2.45
N LEU A 28 16.78 0.71 1.43
CA LEU A 28 16.45 2.09 1.06
C LEU A 28 15.38 2.74 1.96
N GLY A 29 14.99 2.10 3.07
CA GLY A 29 14.01 2.62 4.02
C GLY A 29 12.54 2.42 3.63
N VAL A 30 12.25 1.68 2.56
CA VAL A 30 10.88 1.38 2.13
C VAL A 30 10.36 0.14 2.87
N LEU A 31 9.19 0.21 3.49
CA LEU A 31 8.57 -0.94 4.17
C LEU A 31 8.32 -2.13 3.24
N PHE A 32 7.96 -1.87 2.00
CA PHE A 32 7.78 -2.83 0.91
C PHE A 32 6.89 -4.05 1.24
N ASN A 33 5.95 -3.92 2.19
CA ASN A 33 5.14 -5.05 2.64
C ASN A 33 4.11 -5.51 1.61
N THR A 34 3.48 -4.58 0.88
CA THR A 34 2.46 -4.90 -0.14
C THR A 34 3.10 -5.58 -1.35
N ASP A 35 4.18 -5.00 -1.88
CA ASP A 35 4.89 -5.59 -3.02
C ASP A 35 5.50 -6.94 -2.64
N ALA A 36 6.09 -7.08 -1.44
CA ALA A 36 6.62 -8.34 -0.93
C ALA A 36 5.56 -9.44 -0.83
N LYS A 37 4.31 -9.10 -0.43
CA LYS A 37 3.19 -10.02 -0.44
C LYS A 37 2.77 -10.42 -1.86
N ILE A 38 2.77 -9.48 -2.79
CA ILE A 38 2.49 -9.76 -4.20
C ILE A 38 3.57 -10.68 -4.78
N LEU A 39 4.84 -10.42 -4.48
CA LEU A 39 5.95 -11.28 -4.90
C LEU A 39 5.86 -12.68 -4.28
N GLN A 40 5.37 -12.82 -3.05
CA GLN A 40 5.08 -14.14 -2.49
C GLN A 40 4.00 -14.90 -3.27
N ASN A 41 2.97 -14.20 -3.72
CA ASN A 41 1.94 -14.80 -4.57
C ASN A 41 2.48 -15.15 -5.96
N PHE A 42 3.42 -14.37 -6.48
CA PHE A 42 4.12 -14.67 -7.72
C PHE A 42 5.04 -15.89 -7.57
N ASP A 43 5.79 -15.97 -6.49
CA ASP A 43 6.64 -17.11 -6.15
C ASP A 43 5.86 -18.44 -6.13
N ARG A 44 4.68 -18.43 -5.48
CA ARG A 44 3.78 -19.59 -5.49
C ARG A 44 3.24 -19.91 -6.88
N TYR A 45 2.99 -18.89 -7.69
CA TYR A 45 2.53 -19.08 -9.07
C TYR A 45 3.61 -19.73 -9.92
N VAL A 46 4.88 -19.31 -9.79
CA VAL A 46 6.03 -19.93 -10.48
C VAL A 46 6.12 -21.41 -10.14
N LEU A 47 5.97 -21.80 -8.86
CA LEU A 47 5.94 -23.21 -8.45
C LEU A 47 4.83 -24.02 -9.12
N SER A 48 3.67 -23.42 -9.34
CA SER A 48 2.53 -24.10 -10.00
C SER A 48 2.61 -24.09 -11.53
N TRP A 49 3.41 -23.18 -12.09
CA TRP A 49 3.51 -22.98 -13.56
C TRP A 49 4.38 -24.07 -14.22
N ASP A 50 5.53 -24.35 -13.66
CA ASP A 50 6.54 -25.23 -14.26
C ASP A 50 7.24 -26.15 -13.23
N GLY A 51 6.63 -26.37 -12.07
CA GLY A 51 7.27 -27.11 -10.98
C GLY A 51 8.41 -26.34 -10.30
N GLY A 52 8.56 -25.05 -10.59
CA GLY A 52 9.58 -24.19 -9.99
C GLY A 52 10.96 -24.29 -10.68
N THR A 53 11.01 -24.68 -11.94
CA THR A 53 12.27 -24.83 -12.71
C THR A 53 12.68 -23.55 -13.45
N ALA A 54 11.83 -22.52 -13.54
CA ALA A 54 12.13 -21.27 -14.22
C ALA A 54 13.39 -20.60 -13.66
N THR A 55 14.37 -20.34 -14.52
CA THR A 55 15.61 -19.62 -14.16
C THR A 55 15.46 -18.11 -14.29
N THR A 56 14.45 -17.65 -15.00
CA THR A 56 14.14 -16.25 -15.24
C THR A 56 12.65 -16.02 -15.45
N ILE A 57 12.24 -14.77 -15.58
CA ILE A 57 10.87 -14.37 -15.94
C ILE A 57 10.77 -14.34 -17.46
N THR A 58 10.23 -15.42 -18.06
CA THR A 58 9.99 -15.49 -19.50
C THR A 58 8.74 -14.71 -19.90
N GLN A 59 8.57 -14.45 -21.19
CA GLN A 59 7.37 -13.78 -21.73
C GLN A 59 6.11 -14.59 -21.42
N GLU A 60 6.15 -15.92 -21.62
CA GLU A 60 5.00 -16.82 -21.40
C GLU A 60 4.57 -16.79 -19.92
N LEU A 61 5.52 -16.87 -18.99
CA LEU A 61 5.28 -16.80 -17.55
C LEU A 61 4.64 -15.45 -17.18
N ALA A 62 5.22 -14.34 -17.65
CA ALA A 62 4.75 -13.00 -17.36
C ALA A 62 3.36 -12.73 -17.95
N ASP A 63 3.15 -13.07 -19.24
CA ASP A 63 1.88 -12.89 -19.92
C ASP A 63 0.78 -13.75 -19.26
N SER A 64 1.08 -14.98 -18.85
CA SER A 64 0.13 -15.84 -18.14
C SER A 64 -0.18 -15.32 -16.74
N TYR A 65 0.81 -14.89 -15.96
CA TYR A 65 0.59 -14.28 -14.66
C TYR A 65 -0.20 -12.98 -14.75
N SER A 66 -0.08 -12.23 -15.83
CA SER A 66 -0.78 -10.96 -16.05
C SER A 66 -2.28 -11.08 -16.30
N LYS A 67 -2.77 -12.25 -16.71
CA LYS A 67 -4.20 -12.48 -17.01
C LYS A 67 -5.05 -12.11 -15.78
N ARG A 68 -6.18 -11.45 -16.04
CA ARG A 68 -7.13 -11.06 -14.99
C ARG A 68 -7.69 -12.29 -14.29
N ARG A 69 -7.69 -12.26 -12.97
CA ARG A 69 -8.24 -13.34 -12.13
C ARG A 69 -9.74 -13.11 -11.87
N PRO A 70 -10.51 -14.17 -11.57
CA PRO A 70 -11.88 -14.00 -11.11
C PRO A 70 -11.93 -13.05 -9.90
N ASN A 71 -12.89 -12.13 -9.88
CA ASN A 71 -13.09 -11.12 -8.83
C ASN A 71 -11.91 -10.15 -8.59
N GLU A 72 -10.96 -10.07 -9.51
CA GLU A 72 -9.84 -9.13 -9.43
C GLU A 72 -10.21 -7.77 -10.03
N GLY A 73 -10.05 -6.70 -9.26
CA GLY A 73 -10.18 -5.33 -9.78
C GLY A 73 -9.00 -4.92 -10.66
N VAL A 74 -9.26 -4.11 -11.70
CA VAL A 74 -8.23 -3.63 -12.63
C VAL A 74 -7.05 -2.95 -11.92
N ALA A 75 -7.32 -2.20 -10.85
CA ALA A 75 -6.27 -1.53 -10.09
C ALA A 75 -5.30 -2.51 -9.41
N TYR A 76 -5.82 -3.63 -8.86
CA TYR A 76 -4.97 -4.65 -8.24
C TYR A 76 -4.23 -5.48 -9.29
N GLN A 77 -4.87 -5.82 -10.42
CA GLN A 77 -4.21 -6.45 -11.56
C GLN A 77 -3.01 -5.61 -12.02
N LEU A 78 -3.21 -4.30 -12.22
CA LEU A 78 -2.15 -3.38 -12.62
C LEU A 78 -1.03 -3.30 -11.58
N LEU A 79 -1.37 -3.24 -10.28
CA LEU A 79 -0.39 -3.25 -9.19
C LEU A 79 0.46 -4.52 -9.22
N ARG A 80 -0.16 -5.68 -9.41
CA ARG A 80 0.48 -6.99 -9.48
C ARG A 80 1.46 -7.08 -10.67
N ILE A 81 1.04 -6.65 -11.84
CA ILE A 81 1.89 -6.59 -13.05
C ILE A 81 3.08 -5.66 -12.81
N LYS A 82 2.85 -4.44 -12.32
CA LYS A 82 3.92 -3.48 -12.04
C LYS A 82 4.92 -3.99 -11.00
N THR A 83 4.47 -4.76 -10.02
CA THR A 83 5.35 -5.34 -9.01
C THR A 83 6.28 -6.41 -9.61
N VAL A 84 5.76 -7.27 -10.50
CA VAL A 84 6.59 -8.24 -11.23
C VAL A 84 7.56 -7.53 -12.18
N ASN A 85 7.13 -6.50 -12.90
CA ASN A 85 8.02 -5.70 -13.74
C ASN A 85 9.17 -5.03 -12.95
N LYS A 86 8.92 -4.62 -11.69
CA LYS A 86 10.00 -4.12 -10.82
C LYS A 86 11.04 -5.22 -10.52
N LEU A 87 10.58 -6.46 -10.31
CA LEU A 87 11.46 -7.60 -10.13
C LEU A 87 12.24 -7.91 -11.43
N SER A 88 11.57 -7.95 -12.58
CA SER A 88 12.24 -8.11 -13.89
C SER A 88 13.31 -7.03 -14.11
N SER A 89 12.98 -5.78 -13.81
CA SER A 89 13.92 -4.66 -13.90
C SER A 89 15.12 -4.84 -12.95
N TYR A 90 14.89 -5.40 -11.75
CA TYR A 90 15.97 -5.73 -10.82
C TYR A 90 16.87 -6.83 -11.41
N MET A 91 16.30 -7.90 -11.96
CA MET A 91 17.05 -9.01 -12.58
C MET A 91 17.89 -8.51 -13.75
N ILE A 92 17.31 -7.70 -14.65
CA ILE A 92 18.02 -7.11 -15.82
C ILE A 92 19.23 -6.27 -15.38
N ARG A 93 19.07 -5.43 -14.33
CA ARG A 93 20.18 -4.63 -13.78
C ARG A 93 21.32 -5.50 -13.23
N ASN A 94 21.02 -6.72 -12.81
CA ASN A 94 21.98 -7.68 -12.31
C ASN A 94 22.47 -8.68 -13.40
N GLY A 95 22.24 -8.35 -14.67
CA GLY A 95 22.76 -9.14 -15.81
C GLY A 95 21.94 -10.38 -16.15
N ILE A 96 20.76 -10.56 -15.57
CA ILE A 96 19.84 -11.67 -15.87
C ILE A 96 18.81 -11.19 -16.87
N ASP A 97 18.72 -11.85 -18.02
CA ASP A 97 17.69 -11.56 -19.00
C ASP A 97 16.30 -11.92 -18.41
N ALA A 98 15.40 -10.95 -18.39
CA ALA A 98 14.05 -11.12 -17.86
C ALA A 98 13.03 -10.26 -18.64
N TYR A 99 11.89 -10.85 -18.95
CA TYR A 99 10.86 -10.13 -19.69
C TYR A 99 10.11 -9.12 -18.81
N MET A 100 9.88 -7.94 -19.37
CA MET A 100 9.04 -6.91 -18.77
C MET A 100 7.77 -6.73 -19.62
N ILE A 101 6.60 -6.82 -19.01
CA ILE A 101 5.33 -6.59 -19.68
C ILE A 101 5.27 -5.12 -20.15
N PRO A 102 5.14 -4.85 -21.47
CA PRO A 102 5.07 -3.49 -21.99
C PRO A 102 3.82 -2.74 -21.50
N ASN A 103 3.90 -1.41 -21.43
CA ASN A 103 2.78 -0.57 -20.97
C ASN A 103 1.52 -0.74 -21.84
N GLU A 104 1.68 -0.99 -23.14
CA GLU A 104 0.58 -1.19 -24.08
C GLU A 104 -0.26 -2.44 -23.77
N LYS A 105 0.38 -3.47 -23.19
CA LYS A 105 -0.28 -4.71 -22.73
C LYS A 105 -0.88 -4.59 -21.33
N MET A 106 -0.63 -3.49 -20.61
CA MET A 106 -1.16 -3.31 -19.26
C MET A 106 -2.64 -2.90 -19.29
N PRO A 107 -3.45 -3.38 -18.33
CA PRO A 107 -4.84 -2.96 -18.23
C PRO A 107 -4.94 -1.46 -17.94
N ARG A 108 -5.81 -0.76 -18.66
CA ARG A 108 -6.05 0.67 -18.45
C ARG A 108 -7.15 0.87 -17.41
N LYS A 109 -6.91 1.72 -16.42
CA LYS A 109 -7.95 2.16 -15.50
C LYS A 109 -8.88 3.12 -16.23
N LYS A 110 -10.15 2.74 -16.41
CA LYS A 110 -11.12 3.52 -17.22
C LYS A 110 -11.59 4.82 -16.62
N GLU A 111 -11.47 5.03 -15.31
CA GLU A 111 -12.03 6.22 -14.65
C GLU A 111 -11.04 6.87 -13.68
N SER A 112 -10.90 8.18 -13.78
CA SER A 112 -10.35 9.00 -12.71
C SER A 112 -11.46 9.22 -11.67
N PHE A 113 -11.20 8.87 -10.42
CA PHE A 113 -12.08 9.25 -9.31
C PHE A 113 -12.12 10.78 -9.22
N THR A 114 -13.30 11.37 -9.38
CA THR A 114 -13.52 12.79 -9.11
C THR A 114 -13.87 12.91 -7.62
N PRO A 115 -13.03 13.59 -6.80
CA PRO A 115 -13.34 13.77 -5.40
C PRO A 115 -14.64 14.57 -5.23
N TYR A 116 -15.50 14.13 -4.29
CA TYR A 116 -16.63 14.93 -3.88
C TYR A 116 -16.16 16.03 -2.93
N ILE A 117 -16.52 17.27 -3.23
CA ILE A 117 -16.23 18.44 -2.38
C ILE A 117 -17.46 18.72 -1.54
N PHE A 118 -17.32 18.60 -0.22
CA PHE A 118 -18.40 18.86 0.71
C PHE A 118 -18.67 20.36 0.82
N THR A 119 -19.97 20.74 0.92
CA THR A 119 -20.36 22.12 1.27
C THR A 119 -20.19 22.35 2.78
N ASP A 120 -20.18 23.63 3.18
CA ASP A 120 -20.04 23.99 4.60
C ASP A 120 -21.17 23.40 5.45
N GLU A 121 -22.43 23.37 4.95
CA GLU A 121 -23.56 22.76 5.66
C GLU A 121 -23.40 21.24 5.80
N GLN A 122 -22.76 20.59 4.83
CA GLN A 122 -22.47 19.17 4.92
C GLN A 122 -21.37 18.88 5.95
N ILE A 123 -20.34 19.72 6.01
CA ILE A 123 -19.29 19.65 7.02
C ILE A 123 -19.87 19.86 8.42
N GLU A 124 -20.72 20.86 8.61
CA GLU A 124 -21.43 21.06 9.90
C GLU A 124 -22.27 19.84 10.31
N ARG A 125 -22.98 19.22 9.36
CA ARG A 125 -23.74 17.99 9.63
C ARG A 125 -22.83 16.83 10.05
N ILE A 126 -21.66 16.70 9.44
CA ILE A 126 -20.67 15.69 9.83
C ILE A 126 -20.20 15.94 11.27
N PHE A 127 -19.90 17.19 11.64
CA PHE A 127 -19.49 17.51 13.00
C PHE A 127 -20.61 17.26 14.02
N LYS A 128 -21.84 17.67 13.74
CA LYS A 128 -23.00 17.40 14.60
C LYS A 128 -23.21 15.89 14.78
N ALA A 129 -23.11 15.11 13.69
CA ALA A 129 -23.20 13.66 13.78
C ALA A 129 -22.07 13.04 14.62
N ALA A 130 -20.84 13.53 14.48
CA ALA A 130 -19.71 13.09 15.29
C ALA A 130 -19.92 13.39 16.80
N ASP A 131 -20.49 14.55 17.13
CA ASP A 131 -20.78 14.95 18.51
C ASP A 131 -21.89 14.10 19.16
N THR A 132 -22.79 13.50 18.37
CA THR A 132 -23.88 12.66 18.84
C THR A 132 -23.50 11.17 18.95
N ILE A 133 -22.29 10.78 18.57
CA ILE A 133 -21.83 9.38 18.69
C ILE A 133 -21.85 8.97 20.17
N SER A 134 -22.74 8.05 20.51
CA SER A 134 -22.85 7.54 21.88
C SER A 134 -21.67 6.62 22.22
N LYS A 135 -21.36 6.53 23.53
CA LYS A 135 -20.39 5.56 24.05
C LYS A 135 -20.96 4.16 23.84
N SER A 136 -20.47 3.44 22.84
CA SER A 136 -20.81 2.05 22.60
C SER A 136 -20.08 1.15 23.61
N THR A 137 -20.70 0.04 23.98
CA THR A 137 -20.08 -0.98 24.84
C THR A 137 -18.82 -1.60 24.22
N SER A 138 -18.73 -1.63 22.89
CA SER A 138 -17.57 -2.15 22.16
C SER A 138 -16.45 -1.12 21.96
N ASN A 139 -16.74 0.19 22.07
CA ASN A 139 -15.70 1.23 21.92
C ASN A 139 -16.00 2.47 22.78
N ARG A 140 -15.63 2.40 24.05
CA ARG A 140 -15.86 3.46 25.07
C ARG A 140 -15.36 4.84 24.68
N HIS A 141 -14.32 4.90 23.86
CA HIS A 141 -13.64 6.16 23.55
C HIS A 141 -14.15 6.81 22.26
N GLN A 142 -14.99 6.13 21.48
CA GLN A 142 -15.44 6.61 20.18
C GLN A 142 -16.16 7.96 20.27
N GLY A 143 -17.05 8.14 21.26
CA GLY A 143 -17.78 9.40 21.48
C GLY A 143 -16.89 10.58 21.90
N ILE A 144 -15.67 10.33 22.40
CA ILE A 144 -14.72 11.38 22.76
C ILE A 144 -13.77 11.64 21.60
N VAL A 145 -13.30 10.58 20.94
CA VAL A 145 -12.28 10.67 19.89
C VAL A 145 -12.85 11.18 18.58
N ALA A 146 -14.04 10.72 18.15
CA ALA A 146 -14.60 11.06 16.86
C ALA A 146 -14.81 12.58 16.63
N PRO A 147 -15.37 13.35 17.58
CA PRO A 147 -15.50 14.80 17.41
C PRO A 147 -14.18 15.52 17.17
N VAL A 148 -13.16 15.16 17.94
CA VAL A 148 -11.81 15.74 17.82
C VAL A 148 -11.15 15.32 16.52
N PHE A 149 -11.24 14.04 16.18
CA PHE A 149 -10.64 13.45 15.00
C PHE A 149 -11.14 14.09 13.71
N PHE A 150 -12.47 14.24 13.54
CA PHE A 150 -13.02 14.86 12.33
C PHE A 150 -12.70 16.35 12.22
N ARG A 151 -12.71 17.08 13.35
CA ARG A 151 -12.31 18.50 13.36
C ARG A 151 -10.83 18.68 13.01
N MET A 152 -9.96 17.82 13.54
CA MET A 152 -8.54 17.84 13.19
C MET A 152 -8.31 17.52 11.70
N LEU A 153 -9.00 16.52 11.15
CA LEU A 153 -8.91 16.22 9.71
C LEU A 153 -9.25 17.44 8.86
N TYR A 154 -10.37 18.10 9.18
CA TYR A 154 -10.84 19.24 8.43
C TYR A 154 -9.95 20.48 8.58
N SER A 155 -9.58 20.82 9.82
CA SER A 155 -8.84 22.05 10.10
C SER A 155 -7.37 22.01 9.71
N THR A 156 -6.74 20.83 9.74
CA THR A 156 -5.30 20.70 9.52
C THR A 156 -4.95 20.09 8.16
N GLY A 157 -5.90 19.43 7.49
CA GLY A 157 -5.62 18.67 6.26
C GLY A 157 -4.69 17.47 6.45
N MET A 158 -4.44 17.04 7.69
CA MET A 158 -3.62 15.87 7.99
C MET A 158 -4.24 14.59 7.43
N ARG A 159 -3.39 13.61 7.10
CA ARG A 159 -3.89 12.28 6.70
C ARG A 159 -4.46 11.54 7.91
N ILE A 160 -5.43 10.67 7.66
CA ILE A 160 -6.02 9.78 8.70
C ILE A 160 -4.92 9.06 9.51
N SER A 161 -3.91 8.52 8.83
CA SER A 161 -2.80 7.82 9.48
C SER A 161 -1.92 8.74 10.33
N GLU A 162 -1.77 10.00 9.97
CA GLU A 162 -0.99 10.98 10.72
C GLU A 162 -1.71 11.32 12.04
N ILE A 163 -3.01 11.63 11.97
CA ILE A 163 -3.81 11.89 13.18
C ILE A 163 -3.88 10.64 14.07
N SER A 164 -4.11 9.45 13.50
CA SER A 164 -4.22 8.22 14.28
C SER A 164 -2.92 7.80 14.99
N ASN A 165 -1.78 8.34 14.58
CA ASN A 165 -0.48 8.07 15.20
C ASN A 165 0.01 9.20 16.09
N LEU A 166 -0.74 10.30 16.28
CA LEU A 166 -0.38 11.38 17.17
C LEU A 166 -0.33 10.88 18.62
N CYS A 167 0.72 11.32 19.32
CA CYS A 167 0.85 11.17 20.76
C CYS A 167 0.72 12.54 21.42
N PHE A 168 0.39 12.58 22.71
CA PHE A 168 0.31 13.83 23.47
C PHE A 168 1.60 14.65 23.42
N CYS A 169 2.76 13.99 23.36
CA CYS A 169 4.06 14.67 23.22
C CYS A 169 4.28 15.32 21.85
N ASP A 170 3.40 15.09 20.89
CA ASP A 170 3.45 15.71 19.55
C ASP A 170 2.63 17.01 19.47
N ILE A 171 1.87 17.32 20.53
CA ILE A 171 0.99 18.49 20.62
C ILE A 171 1.56 19.46 21.66
N ASP A 172 1.97 20.62 21.19
CA ASP A 172 2.38 21.73 22.07
C ASP A 172 1.24 22.74 22.14
N THR A 173 0.55 22.75 23.29
CA THR A 173 -0.58 23.65 23.54
C THR A 173 -0.14 25.10 23.84
N ASN A 174 1.14 25.32 24.23
CA ASN A 174 1.64 26.65 24.50
C ASN A 174 1.92 27.42 23.21
N THR A 175 2.42 26.70 22.20
CA THR A 175 2.75 27.29 20.90
C THR A 175 1.72 26.97 19.80
N ASN A 176 0.67 26.20 20.13
CA ASN A 176 -0.35 25.72 19.17
C ASN A 176 0.24 24.95 17.98
N VAL A 177 1.31 24.18 18.23
CA VAL A 177 2.01 23.41 17.20
C VAL A 177 1.73 21.91 17.34
N ILE A 178 1.41 21.26 16.21
CA ILE A 178 1.33 19.80 16.12
C ILE A 178 2.52 19.32 15.27
N ARG A 179 3.30 18.39 15.82
CA ARG A 179 4.46 17.80 15.15
C ARG A 179 4.13 16.43 14.59
N ILE A 180 4.24 16.28 13.26
CA ILE A 180 4.06 14.99 12.59
C ILE A 180 5.41 14.31 12.45
N ARG A 181 5.61 13.16 13.14
CA ARG A 181 6.92 12.49 13.19
C ARG A 181 7.17 11.54 12.01
N HIS A 182 6.15 10.95 11.43
CA HIS A 182 6.27 9.93 10.39
C HIS A 182 5.36 10.25 9.21
N ALA A 183 5.62 11.38 8.57
CA ALA A 183 4.93 11.75 7.34
C ALA A 183 5.37 10.87 6.16
N LYS A 184 4.53 10.77 5.14
CA LYS A 184 4.87 10.06 3.89
C LYS A 184 6.12 10.69 3.29
N PHE A 185 7.11 9.86 2.92
CA PHE A 185 8.44 10.24 2.41
C PHE A 185 9.42 10.81 3.45
N ASN A 186 9.23 10.53 4.75
CA ASN A 186 10.12 11.03 5.82
C ASN A 186 10.34 12.57 5.78
N LYS A 187 9.34 13.32 5.35
CA LYS A 187 9.36 14.79 5.35
C LYS A 187 8.79 15.31 6.64
#